data_0d2de0b286e297ea0af6c95a353760c2
#
_entry.id   0d2de0b286e297ea0af6c95a353760c2
#
_cell.length_a   1.000
_cell.length_b   1.000
_cell.length_c   1.000
_cell.angle_alpha   90.00
_cell.angle_beta   90.00
_cell.angle_gamma   90.00
#
_symmetry.space_group_name_H-M   'P 1'
#
loop_
_entity.id
_entity.type
_entity.pdbx_description
1 polymer ?
#
loop_
_entity_poly.entity_id
_entity_poly.type
_entity_poly.pdbx_seq_one_letter_code
_entity_poly.pdbx_strand_id
1 'polypeptide(L)'
;MNLIPLIVILSMTIPAFALADYEPPRTADGKPDFTGVWQVLNTANDSLEAHTGRAAQVMRDGPVVPVPLKELVALGAVGAVPPSLGVVEGDEIPYKPEALAKREENRKNWITADPEVHCYLPGIPRATYMPYPFQIAHNKDALMFSYSYAGAVRNVALSDPGPAPIDSWMGLSWARWEGNTLVIETNGMHDQTWLDRSGNYHSDKLKVIERYTRTSEHTIDYSATLEDGDVFTRPWTITMPLYKRVGADAQMLRFSCVEYVEEMMYGHLRKEPLD
;
A
#
# COMPACT_ATOMS: atom_id res chain seq x y z
N MET A 1 54.51 0.64 -49.04
CA MET A 1 54.31 1.70 -48.04
C MET A 1 52.84 1.75 -47.68
N ASN A 2 52.45 1.01 -46.62
CA ASN A 2 51.05 0.94 -46.16
C ASN A 2 50.81 1.98 -45.05
N LEU A 3 50.00 2.99 -45.36
CA LEU A 3 49.57 4.00 -44.39
C LEU A 3 48.39 3.40 -43.58
N ILE A 4 48.61 3.19 -42.29
CA ILE A 4 47.54 2.80 -41.35
C ILE A 4 46.86 4.10 -40.88
N PRO A 5 45.55 4.25 -41.02
CA PRO A 5 44.84 5.44 -40.51
C PRO A 5 44.77 5.39 -38.98
N LEU A 6 45.23 6.42 -38.31
CA LEU A 6 45.12 6.63 -36.89
C LEU A 6 43.65 7.05 -36.57
N ILE A 7 42.86 6.15 -35.97
CA ILE A 7 41.51 6.47 -35.49
C ILE A 7 41.69 7.12 -34.12
N VAL A 8 41.42 8.42 -34.02
CA VAL A 8 41.31 9.15 -32.75
C VAL A 8 39.93 8.97 -32.22
N ILE A 9 39.76 8.14 -31.16
CA ILE A 9 38.52 8.01 -30.42
C ILE A 9 38.40 9.19 -29.47
N LEU A 10 37.55 10.13 -29.78
CA LEU A 10 37.21 11.26 -28.93
C LEU A 10 36.19 10.75 -27.86
N SER A 11 36.67 10.46 -26.64
CA SER A 11 35.79 10.10 -25.52
C SER A 11 35.04 11.34 -25.05
N MET A 12 33.77 11.45 -25.42
CA MET A 12 32.84 12.42 -24.83
C MET A 12 32.52 11.99 -23.40
N THR A 13 33.09 12.64 -22.41
CA THR A 13 32.61 12.53 -21.02
C THR A 13 31.33 13.35 -20.88
N ILE A 14 30.20 12.68 -20.83
CA ILE A 14 28.94 13.32 -20.46
C ILE A 14 29.00 13.59 -18.95
N PRO A 15 28.90 14.86 -18.50
CA PRO A 15 28.83 15.15 -17.08
C PRO A 15 27.54 14.49 -16.53
N ALA A 16 27.69 13.59 -15.57
CA ALA A 16 26.57 13.12 -14.78
C ALA A 16 26.08 14.30 -13.94
N PHE A 17 24.95 14.90 -14.29
CA PHE A 17 24.24 15.81 -13.41
C PHE A 17 23.76 14.97 -12.23
N ALA A 18 24.41 15.08 -11.09
CA ALA A 18 23.82 14.63 -9.84
C ALA A 18 22.58 15.50 -9.62
N LEU A 19 21.39 14.87 -9.65
CA LEU A 19 20.19 15.53 -9.17
C LEU A 19 20.47 15.91 -7.71
N ALA A 20 20.37 17.20 -7.40
CA ALA A 20 20.53 17.66 -6.02
C ALA A 20 19.45 16.93 -5.16
N ASP A 21 19.88 16.33 -4.06
CA ASP A 21 18.96 15.72 -3.11
C ASP A 21 17.93 16.75 -2.67
N TYR A 22 16.65 16.37 -2.71
CA TYR A 22 15.57 17.25 -2.26
C TYR A 22 15.68 17.51 -0.77
N GLU A 23 15.78 18.78 -0.39
CA GLU A 23 15.75 19.19 1.01
C GLU A 23 14.31 19.48 1.44
N PRO A 24 13.70 18.62 2.29
CA PRO A 24 12.33 18.80 2.73
C PRO A 24 12.19 20.00 3.68
N PRO A 25 11.04 20.68 3.70
CA PRO A 25 10.69 21.60 4.78
C PRO A 25 10.91 20.95 6.14
N ARG A 26 11.23 21.78 7.14
CA ARG A 26 11.52 21.30 8.49
C ARG A 26 10.49 21.78 9.49
N THR A 27 10.16 20.92 10.44
CA THR A 27 9.40 21.29 11.63
C THR A 27 10.23 22.17 12.58
N ALA A 28 9.61 22.72 13.61
CA ALA A 28 10.28 23.61 14.56
C ALA A 28 11.45 22.92 15.32
N ASP A 29 11.42 21.61 15.44
CA ASP A 29 12.48 20.78 16.04
C ASP A 29 13.52 20.28 15.01
N GLY A 30 13.47 20.81 13.75
CA GLY A 30 14.44 20.54 12.71
C GLY A 30 14.28 19.21 11.98
N LYS A 31 13.23 18.45 12.23
CA LYS A 31 12.92 17.19 11.52
C LYS A 31 12.24 17.46 10.19
N PRO A 32 12.41 16.59 9.17
CA PRO A 32 11.64 16.70 7.94
C PRO A 32 10.14 16.76 8.21
N ASP A 33 9.44 17.69 7.57
CA ASP A 33 8.00 17.87 7.74
C ASP A 33 7.22 16.97 6.79
N PHE A 34 6.50 15.98 7.33
CA PHE A 34 5.59 15.08 6.62
C PHE A 34 4.12 15.49 6.73
N THR A 35 3.83 16.59 7.41
CA THR A 35 2.46 17.05 7.62
C THR A 35 1.72 17.25 6.29
N GLY A 36 0.53 16.68 6.20
CA GLY A 36 -0.30 16.81 5.01
C GLY A 36 -1.21 15.60 4.79
N VAL A 37 -1.99 15.69 3.71
CA VAL A 37 -2.85 14.60 3.25
C VAL A 37 -2.17 13.89 2.08
N TRP A 38 -2.00 12.59 2.20
CA TRP A 38 -1.26 11.74 1.28
C TRP A 38 -2.12 10.62 0.76
N GLN A 39 -1.77 10.06 -0.39
CA GLN A 39 -2.46 8.91 -0.99
C GLN A 39 -1.54 8.13 -1.93
N VAL A 40 -1.88 6.89 -2.20
CA VAL A 40 -1.31 6.10 -3.31
C VAL A 40 -2.17 6.26 -4.57
N LEU A 41 -1.56 6.01 -5.73
CA LEU A 41 -2.23 5.95 -7.03
C LEU A 41 -1.86 4.63 -7.74
N ASN A 42 -2.14 3.51 -7.09
CA ASN A 42 -1.84 2.17 -7.59
C ASN A 42 -2.96 1.18 -7.19
N THR A 43 -2.81 -0.08 -7.56
CA THR A 43 -3.75 -1.17 -7.27
C THR A 43 -3.25 -2.11 -6.16
N ALA A 44 -2.32 -1.68 -5.30
CA ALA A 44 -1.72 -2.51 -4.27
C ALA A 44 -2.75 -3.11 -3.28
N ASN A 45 -3.83 -2.40 -2.98
CA ASN A 45 -4.93 -2.95 -2.16
C ASN A 45 -5.66 -4.11 -2.84
N ASP A 46 -5.65 -4.16 -4.18
CA ASP A 46 -6.21 -5.28 -4.93
C ASP A 46 -5.22 -6.44 -5.03
N SER A 47 -3.97 -6.15 -5.40
CA SER A 47 -2.85 -7.11 -5.39
C SER A 47 -1.52 -6.39 -5.25
N LEU A 48 -0.69 -6.85 -4.32
CA LEU A 48 0.69 -6.39 -4.16
C LEU A 48 1.60 -6.88 -5.27
N GLU A 49 1.33 -8.08 -5.82
CA GLU A 49 2.09 -8.67 -6.92
C GLU A 49 1.61 -8.17 -8.27
N ALA A 50 2.44 -8.33 -9.29
CA ALA A 50 2.10 -8.01 -10.67
C ALA A 50 0.87 -8.78 -11.14
N HIS A 51 -0.03 -8.12 -11.85
CA HIS A 51 -1.22 -8.76 -12.39
C HIS A 51 -1.67 -8.12 -13.71
N THR A 52 -2.30 -8.92 -14.55
CA THR A 52 -2.99 -8.43 -15.74
C THR A 52 -4.26 -7.69 -15.35
N GLY A 53 -4.77 -6.86 -16.26
CA GLY A 53 -6.10 -6.28 -16.09
C GLY A 53 -7.13 -7.38 -15.91
N ARG A 54 -8.05 -7.21 -14.96
CA ARG A 54 -9.11 -8.16 -14.68
C ARG A 54 -10.47 -7.49 -14.60
N ALA A 55 -11.51 -8.27 -14.84
CA ALA A 55 -12.87 -7.82 -14.68
C ALA A 55 -13.17 -7.46 -13.22
N ALA A 56 -13.98 -6.42 -13.01
CA ALA A 56 -14.59 -6.18 -11.73
C ALA A 56 -15.61 -7.29 -11.43
N GLN A 57 -16.09 -7.27 -10.20
CA GLN A 57 -16.93 -8.31 -9.63
C GLN A 57 -18.19 -8.65 -10.44
N VAL A 58 -18.80 -7.67 -11.11
CA VAL A 58 -20.06 -7.85 -11.82
C VAL A 58 -19.87 -7.60 -13.31
N MET A 59 -19.88 -8.68 -14.07
CA MET A 59 -19.67 -8.71 -15.49
C MET A 59 -20.74 -9.56 -16.16
N ARG A 60 -21.00 -9.31 -17.44
CA ARG A 60 -21.83 -10.14 -18.32
C ARG A 60 -21.03 -10.60 -19.52
N ASP A 61 -21.53 -11.62 -20.21
CA ASP A 61 -20.95 -12.05 -21.46
C ASP A 61 -21.06 -10.92 -22.50
N GLY A 62 -19.92 -10.60 -23.11
CA GLY A 62 -19.86 -9.69 -24.26
C GLY A 62 -19.66 -10.47 -25.57
N PRO A 63 -19.67 -9.80 -26.72
CA PRO A 63 -19.53 -10.46 -28.03
C PRO A 63 -18.13 -11.07 -28.23
N VAL A 64 -17.11 -10.55 -27.57
CA VAL A 64 -15.71 -11.02 -27.67
C VAL A 64 -15.10 -11.30 -26.29
N VAL A 65 -15.35 -10.41 -25.32
CA VAL A 65 -14.85 -10.49 -23.96
C VAL A 65 -15.98 -10.13 -22.98
N PRO A 66 -15.90 -10.55 -21.72
CA PRO A 66 -16.83 -10.06 -20.69
C PRO A 66 -16.83 -8.54 -20.63
N VAL A 67 -18.00 -7.94 -20.43
CA VAL A 67 -18.18 -6.48 -20.34
C VAL A 67 -18.90 -6.11 -19.06
N PRO A 68 -18.66 -4.91 -18.47
CA PRO A 68 -19.39 -4.44 -17.32
C PRO A 68 -20.89 -4.40 -17.57
N LEU A 69 -21.70 -4.73 -16.57
CA LEU A 69 -23.14 -4.52 -16.63
C LEU A 69 -23.45 -3.03 -16.84
N LYS A 70 -24.26 -2.73 -17.86
CA LYS A 70 -24.59 -1.36 -18.25
C LYS A 70 -25.20 -0.56 -17.07
N GLU A 71 -25.99 -1.22 -16.29
CA GLU A 71 -26.66 -0.66 -15.13
C GLU A 71 -25.66 -0.21 -14.07
N LEU A 72 -24.59 -0.97 -13.86
CA LEU A 72 -23.52 -0.64 -12.92
C LEU A 72 -22.65 0.50 -13.43
N VAL A 73 -22.35 0.53 -14.72
CA VAL A 73 -21.63 1.65 -15.35
C VAL A 73 -22.43 2.94 -15.19
N ALA A 74 -23.75 2.89 -15.36
CA ALA A 74 -24.64 4.02 -15.17
C ALA A 74 -24.67 4.52 -13.70
N LEU A 75 -24.40 3.64 -12.74
CA LEU A 75 -24.23 4.00 -11.32
C LEU A 75 -22.81 4.45 -10.95
N GLY A 76 -21.89 4.52 -11.93
CA GLY A 76 -20.52 4.95 -11.71
C GLY A 76 -19.57 3.85 -11.22
N ALA A 77 -20.01 2.58 -11.24
CA ALA A 77 -19.13 1.47 -10.84
C ALA A 77 -18.01 1.23 -11.86
N VAL A 78 -16.81 0.97 -11.36
CA VAL A 78 -15.66 0.63 -12.21
C VAL A 78 -15.77 -0.81 -12.67
N GLY A 79 -15.78 -1.01 -14.00
CA GLY A 79 -15.95 -2.32 -14.62
C GLY A 79 -14.69 -3.18 -14.70
N ALA A 80 -13.53 -2.70 -14.24
CA ALA A 80 -12.27 -3.42 -14.32
C ALA A 80 -11.26 -2.95 -13.29
N VAL A 81 -10.38 -3.86 -12.87
CA VAL A 81 -9.15 -3.54 -12.13
C VAL A 81 -8.03 -3.37 -13.16
N PRO A 82 -7.37 -2.21 -13.24
CA PRO A 82 -6.26 -1.98 -14.16
C PRO A 82 -5.10 -2.98 -13.95
N PRO A 83 -4.30 -3.28 -14.98
CA PRO A 83 -3.09 -4.07 -14.80
C PRO A 83 -2.07 -3.31 -13.94
N SER A 84 -1.23 -4.05 -13.23
CA SER A 84 -0.15 -3.52 -12.40
C SER A 84 1.13 -4.33 -12.58
N LEU A 85 2.28 -3.65 -12.49
CA LEU A 85 3.58 -4.32 -12.39
C LEU A 85 3.85 -4.84 -10.96
N GLY A 86 2.93 -4.57 -10.02
CA GLY A 86 3.13 -4.88 -8.61
C GLY A 86 3.99 -3.84 -7.89
N VAL A 87 4.14 -4.04 -6.60
CA VAL A 87 4.93 -3.17 -5.71
C VAL A 87 5.93 -3.98 -4.87
N VAL A 88 5.98 -5.30 -5.06
CA VAL A 88 6.88 -6.22 -4.36
C VAL A 88 8.26 -6.18 -5.01
N GLU A 89 9.30 -5.94 -4.22
CA GLU A 89 10.67 -6.04 -4.71
C GLU A 89 11.01 -7.49 -5.07
N GLY A 90 11.42 -7.71 -6.34
CA GLY A 90 11.69 -9.05 -6.87
C GLY A 90 10.45 -9.81 -7.34
N ASP A 91 9.32 -9.11 -7.50
CA ASP A 91 8.08 -9.54 -8.17
C ASP A 91 7.30 -10.67 -7.49
N GLU A 92 7.78 -11.28 -6.40
CA GLU A 92 7.15 -12.42 -5.75
C GLU A 92 7.21 -12.32 -4.22
N ILE A 93 6.09 -12.61 -3.57
CA ILE A 93 6.01 -12.74 -2.11
C ILE A 93 6.54 -14.13 -1.71
N PRO A 94 7.59 -14.21 -0.86
CA PRO A 94 8.30 -15.46 -0.56
C PRO A 94 7.55 -16.34 0.45
N TYR A 95 6.36 -16.81 0.10
CA TYR A 95 5.57 -17.70 0.96
C TYR A 95 6.29 -19.03 1.25
N LYS A 96 6.10 -19.54 2.45
CA LYS A 96 6.36 -20.94 2.74
C LYS A 96 5.35 -21.83 2.01
N PRO A 97 5.75 -23.05 1.54
CA PRO A 97 4.84 -23.94 0.82
C PRO A 97 3.54 -24.24 1.57
N GLU A 98 3.61 -24.42 2.88
CA GLU A 98 2.47 -24.72 3.74
C GLU A 98 1.52 -23.53 3.90
N ALA A 99 1.99 -22.29 3.71
CA ALA A 99 1.19 -21.08 3.80
C ALA A 99 0.39 -20.76 2.52
N LEU A 100 0.78 -21.31 1.38
CA LEU A 100 0.15 -21.04 0.08
C LEU A 100 -1.31 -21.50 0.02
N ALA A 101 -1.66 -22.59 0.70
CA ALA A 101 -3.03 -23.12 0.71
C ALA A 101 -4.01 -22.10 1.34
N LYS A 102 -3.63 -21.48 2.45
CA LYS A 102 -4.43 -20.45 3.11
C LYS A 102 -4.56 -19.20 2.24
N ARG A 103 -3.47 -18.76 1.61
CA ARG A 103 -3.52 -17.65 0.65
C ARG A 103 -4.53 -17.90 -0.46
N GLU A 104 -4.50 -19.08 -1.07
CA GLU A 104 -5.41 -19.44 -2.16
C GLU A 104 -6.87 -19.55 -1.69
N GLU A 105 -7.10 -20.06 -0.50
CA GLU A 105 -8.43 -20.08 0.14
C GLU A 105 -8.95 -18.64 0.36
N ASN A 106 -8.12 -17.78 0.94
CA ASN A 106 -8.44 -16.36 1.12
C ASN A 106 -8.80 -15.71 -0.22
N ARG A 107 -7.97 -15.93 -1.26
CA ARG A 107 -8.18 -15.37 -2.59
C ARG A 107 -9.51 -15.77 -3.21
N LYS A 108 -9.93 -17.02 -3.02
CA LYS A 108 -11.22 -17.50 -3.51
C LYS A 108 -12.41 -16.86 -2.78
N ASN A 109 -12.25 -16.60 -1.51
CA ASN A 109 -13.32 -16.16 -0.61
C ASN A 109 -13.24 -14.66 -0.27
N TRP A 110 -12.37 -13.87 -0.94
CA TRP A 110 -12.07 -12.49 -0.55
C TRP A 110 -13.31 -11.63 -0.38
N ILE A 111 -14.31 -11.84 -1.22
CA ILE A 111 -15.53 -11.03 -1.24
C ILE A 111 -16.39 -11.16 0.01
N THR A 112 -16.21 -12.25 0.76
CA THR A 112 -16.93 -12.50 2.01
C THR A 112 -16.01 -12.63 3.22
N ALA A 113 -14.73 -12.88 3.00
CA ALA A 113 -13.79 -13.18 4.07
C ALA A 113 -12.74 -12.09 4.31
N ASP A 114 -12.50 -11.18 3.33
CA ASP A 114 -11.56 -10.08 3.52
C ASP A 114 -12.05 -9.16 4.65
N PRO A 115 -11.22 -8.86 5.67
CA PRO A 115 -11.57 -7.92 6.74
C PRO A 115 -12.08 -6.56 6.23
N GLU A 116 -11.64 -6.13 5.04
CA GLU A 116 -12.13 -4.89 4.40
C GLU A 116 -13.65 -4.94 4.16
N VAL A 117 -14.22 -6.07 3.73
CA VAL A 117 -15.67 -6.17 3.47
C VAL A 117 -16.51 -6.14 4.74
N HIS A 118 -15.90 -6.48 5.88
CA HIS A 118 -16.49 -6.37 7.22
C HIS A 118 -16.26 -5.01 7.90
N CYS A 119 -15.66 -4.05 7.20
CA CYS A 119 -15.30 -2.75 7.77
C CYS A 119 -14.32 -2.81 8.95
N TYR A 120 -13.56 -3.88 9.09
CA TYR A 120 -12.52 -3.98 10.11
C TYR A 120 -11.33 -3.09 9.74
N LEU A 121 -10.54 -2.71 10.74
CA LEU A 121 -9.35 -1.91 10.50
C LEU A 121 -8.33 -2.69 9.68
N PRO A 122 -7.65 -2.04 8.72
CA PRO A 122 -6.90 -2.75 7.68
C PRO A 122 -5.55 -3.31 8.13
N GLY A 123 -5.06 -2.90 9.30
CA GLY A 123 -3.69 -3.22 9.73
C GLY A 123 -2.61 -2.45 8.95
N ILE A 124 -1.36 -2.69 9.33
CA ILE A 124 -0.16 -2.11 8.71
C ILE A 124 0.57 -3.23 7.95
N PRO A 125 0.99 -3.01 6.70
CA PRO A 125 1.06 -1.73 5.98
C PRO A 125 -0.18 -1.40 5.12
N ARG A 126 -1.21 -2.26 5.06
CA ARG A 126 -2.37 -2.11 4.16
C ARG A 126 -3.05 -0.76 4.28
N ALA A 127 -3.18 -0.21 5.50
CA ALA A 127 -3.76 1.11 5.73
C ALA A 127 -3.15 2.21 4.85
N THR A 128 -1.84 2.12 4.57
CA THR A 128 -1.09 3.14 3.82
C THR A 128 -1.37 3.09 2.32
N TYR A 129 -1.67 1.91 1.76
CA TYR A 129 -1.93 1.77 0.31
C TYR A 129 -3.37 1.41 -0.05
N MET A 130 -4.30 1.51 0.87
CA MET A 130 -5.72 1.52 0.52
C MET A 130 -6.03 2.69 -0.44
N PRO A 131 -7.05 2.57 -1.32
CA PRO A 131 -7.38 3.61 -2.30
C PRO A 131 -8.07 4.83 -1.67
N TYR A 132 -7.70 5.17 -0.46
CA TYR A 132 -8.22 6.28 0.34
C TYR A 132 -7.07 7.14 0.86
N PRO A 133 -7.27 8.47 0.97
CA PRO A 133 -6.24 9.34 1.53
C PRO A 133 -6.06 9.09 3.03
N PHE A 134 -4.87 9.46 3.51
CA PHE A 134 -4.56 9.53 4.92
C PHE A 134 -3.81 10.82 5.25
N GLN A 135 -3.91 11.26 6.48
CA GLN A 135 -3.25 12.46 6.97
C GLN A 135 -2.13 12.10 7.93
N ILE A 136 -0.98 12.72 7.75
CA ILE A 136 0.10 12.71 8.72
C ILE A 136 0.08 14.04 9.47
N ALA A 137 0.10 13.96 10.79
CA ALA A 137 0.30 15.10 11.69
C ALA A 137 1.42 14.76 12.66
N HIS A 138 2.39 15.64 12.81
CA HIS A 138 3.45 15.43 13.79
C HIS A 138 3.98 16.74 14.36
N ASN A 139 4.51 16.64 15.54
CA ASN A 139 5.27 17.65 16.23
C ASN A 139 6.46 16.99 16.94
N LYS A 140 7.16 17.73 17.81
CA LYS A 140 8.34 17.18 18.52
C LYS A 140 8.03 16.01 19.47
N ASP A 141 6.80 15.84 19.91
CA ASP A 141 6.40 14.89 20.96
C ASP A 141 5.56 13.73 20.44
N ALA A 142 4.89 13.89 19.29
CA ALA A 142 3.93 12.93 18.78
C ALA A 142 3.90 12.89 17.26
N LEU A 143 3.59 11.70 16.75
CA LEU A 143 3.36 11.43 15.34
C LEU A 143 2.09 10.60 15.21
N MET A 144 1.16 11.07 14.38
CA MET A 144 -0.15 10.45 14.20
C MET A 144 -0.50 10.33 12.72
N PHE A 145 -1.00 9.16 12.35
CA PHE A 145 -1.62 8.93 11.05
C PHE A 145 -3.13 8.78 11.26
N SER A 146 -3.90 9.50 10.46
CA SER A 146 -5.35 9.37 10.41
C SER A 146 -5.75 8.92 9.02
N TYR A 147 -6.37 7.77 8.91
CA TYR A 147 -6.77 7.17 7.63
C TYR A 147 -8.24 7.42 7.37
N SER A 148 -8.59 7.73 6.12
CA SER A 148 -9.99 7.91 5.73
C SER A 148 -10.80 6.63 5.91
N TYR A 149 -10.21 5.48 5.53
CA TYR A 149 -10.88 4.19 5.65
C TYR A 149 -11.16 3.86 7.12
N ALA A 150 -12.42 3.53 7.40
CA ALA A 150 -12.93 3.13 8.72
C ALA A 150 -12.59 4.11 9.87
N GLY A 151 -12.10 5.33 9.56
CA GLY A 151 -11.64 6.28 10.58
C GLY A 151 -10.46 5.76 11.40
N ALA A 152 -9.63 4.89 10.83
CA ALA A 152 -8.49 4.32 11.50
C ALA A 152 -7.50 5.41 11.94
N VAL A 153 -6.98 5.29 13.15
CA VAL A 153 -5.96 6.17 13.70
C VAL A 153 -4.78 5.34 14.18
N ARG A 154 -3.58 5.81 13.87
CA ARG A 154 -2.33 5.20 14.31
C ARG A 154 -1.50 6.25 15.04
N ASN A 155 -1.34 6.06 16.33
CA ASN A 155 -0.38 6.81 17.13
C ASN A 155 0.99 6.13 17.04
N VAL A 156 2.02 6.92 16.79
CA VAL A 156 3.39 6.43 16.66
C VAL A 156 4.23 7.05 17.75
N ALA A 157 4.76 6.22 18.64
CA ALA A 157 5.67 6.66 19.69
C ALA A 157 7.00 7.12 19.07
N LEU A 158 7.65 8.12 19.66
CA LEU A 158 8.98 8.61 19.22
C LEU A 158 10.14 7.94 19.98
N SER A 159 9.85 6.89 20.71
CA SER A 159 10.82 6.02 21.37
C SER A 159 10.27 4.60 21.40
N ASP A 160 11.16 3.63 21.40
CA ASP A 160 10.77 2.22 21.48
C ASP A 160 10.00 1.94 22.79
N PRO A 161 8.71 1.56 22.70
CA PRO A 161 7.89 1.24 23.87
C PRO A 161 8.09 -0.21 24.36
N GLY A 162 8.95 -0.98 23.69
CA GLY A 162 9.07 -2.42 23.87
C GLY A 162 7.99 -3.22 23.12
N PRO A 163 7.86 -4.52 23.44
CA PRO A 163 6.89 -5.37 22.78
C PRO A 163 5.45 -4.93 23.09
N ALA A 164 4.55 -5.11 22.10
CA ALA A 164 3.14 -4.83 22.30
C ALA A 164 2.57 -5.68 23.46
N PRO A 165 1.86 -5.08 24.40
CA PRO A 165 1.29 -5.81 25.55
C PRO A 165 0.11 -6.70 25.14
N ILE A 166 -0.52 -6.40 24.02
CA ILE A 166 -1.65 -7.12 23.43
C ILE A 166 -1.70 -6.85 21.93
N ASP A 167 -2.10 -7.84 21.15
CA ASP A 167 -2.31 -7.69 19.72
C ASP A 167 -3.55 -6.86 19.43
N SER A 168 -3.48 -6.05 18.38
CA SER A 168 -4.56 -5.17 17.94
C SER A 168 -4.63 -5.10 16.41
N TRP A 169 -5.71 -4.50 15.89
CA TRP A 169 -5.86 -4.32 14.43
C TRP A 169 -4.72 -3.51 13.80
N MET A 170 -4.25 -2.46 14.46
CA MET A 170 -3.27 -1.52 13.91
C MET A 170 -1.86 -1.72 14.49
N GLY A 171 -1.70 -2.64 15.43
CA GLY A 171 -0.44 -2.89 16.12
C GLY A 171 0.03 -1.74 17.00
N LEU A 172 1.22 -1.91 17.55
CA LEU A 172 1.97 -0.89 18.31
C LEU A 172 3.10 -0.36 17.42
N SER A 173 3.12 0.95 17.20
CA SER A 173 4.08 1.61 16.31
C SER A 173 4.99 2.55 17.05
N TRP A 174 6.27 2.54 16.69
CA TRP A 174 7.23 3.54 17.15
C TRP A 174 8.17 3.97 16.02
N ALA A 175 8.73 5.16 16.12
CA ALA A 175 9.53 5.76 15.07
C ALA A 175 10.89 6.23 15.57
N ARG A 176 11.84 6.22 14.61
CA ARG A 176 13.14 6.88 14.73
C ARG A 176 13.45 7.63 13.43
N TRP A 177 14.39 8.55 13.51
CA TRP A 177 14.89 9.28 12.36
C TRP A 177 16.25 8.74 11.91
N GLU A 178 16.36 8.50 10.60
CA GLU A 178 17.61 8.18 9.94
C GLU A 178 17.89 9.26 8.87
N GLY A 179 18.58 10.33 9.26
CA GLY A 179 18.75 11.50 8.41
C GLY A 179 17.41 12.15 8.04
N ASN A 180 17.08 12.19 6.75
CA ASN A 180 15.81 12.71 6.23
C ASN A 180 14.70 11.65 6.14
N THR A 181 14.96 10.42 6.55
CA THR A 181 14.01 9.31 6.51
C THR A 181 13.37 9.10 7.88
N LEU A 182 12.04 9.04 7.91
CA LEU A 182 11.28 8.56 9.05
C LEU A 182 11.17 7.04 8.94
N VAL A 183 11.64 6.32 9.95
CA VAL A 183 11.53 4.86 10.03
C VAL A 183 10.54 4.51 11.12
N ILE A 184 9.51 3.72 10.79
CA ILE A 184 8.49 3.29 11.74
C ILE A 184 8.52 1.77 11.82
N GLU A 185 8.61 1.24 13.04
CA GLU A 185 8.44 -0.19 13.30
C GLU A 185 7.07 -0.44 13.93
N THR A 186 6.41 -1.52 13.47
CA THR A 186 5.10 -1.94 13.98
C THR A 186 5.12 -3.43 14.27
N ASN A 187 4.62 -3.80 15.43
CA ASN A 187 4.41 -5.19 15.86
C ASN A 187 3.07 -5.32 16.60
N GLY A 188 2.73 -6.53 17.06
CA GLY A 188 1.51 -6.77 17.84
C GLY A 188 0.24 -6.54 17.04
N MET A 189 0.25 -6.89 15.79
CA MET A 189 -0.97 -7.04 14.99
C MET A 189 -1.48 -8.47 15.10
N HIS A 190 -2.79 -8.65 15.29
CA HIS A 190 -3.37 -9.99 15.23
C HIS A 190 -3.52 -10.46 13.77
N ASP A 191 -3.63 -11.77 13.58
CA ASP A 191 -3.63 -12.48 12.29
C ASP A 191 -4.90 -12.31 11.44
N GLN A 192 -5.84 -11.47 11.87
CA GLN A 192 -7.12 -11.26 11.18
C GLN A 192 -7.03 -10.19 10.08
N THR A 193 -5.94 -9.42 10.00
CA THR A 193 -5.73 -8.47 8.92
C THR A 193 -5.11 -9.14 7.69
N TRP A 194 -5.50 -8.69 6.51
CA TRP A 194 -4.93 -9.13 5.25
C TRP A 194 -4.05 -8.04 4.65
N LEU A 195 -3.15 -8.45 3.73
CA LEU A 195 -2.27 -7.51 3.05
C LEU A 195 -2.91 -6.94 1.78
N ASP A 196 -3.82 -7.66 1.13
CA ASP A 196 -4.56 -7.21 -0.05
C ASP A 196 -5.79 -8.10 -0.32
N ARG A 197 -6.59 -7.74 -1.33
CA ARG A 197 -7.76 -8.50 -1.79
C ARG A 197 -7.40 -9.80 -2.53
N SER A 198 -6.13 -10.00 -2.89
CA SER A 198 -5.65 -11.23 -3.52
C SER A 198 -5.37 -12.34 -2.50
N GLY A 199 -5.76 -12.13 -1.24
CA GLY A 199 -5.68 -13.13 -0.17
C GLY A 199 -4.33 -13.18 0.52
N ASN A 200 -3.43 -12.24 0.23
CA ASN A 200 -2.17 -12.14 0.93
C ASN A 200 -2.40 -11.81 2.40
N TYR A 201 -1.78 -12.58 3.28
CA TYR A 201 -2.00 -12.54 4.72
C TYR A 201 -0.70 -12.66 5.51
N HIS A 202 -0.79 -12.56 6.81
CA HIS A 202 0.31 -12.71 7.76
C HIS A 202 -0.16 -13.41 9.05
N SER A 203 0.76 -13.76 9.92
CA SER A 203 0.47 -14.25 11.27
C SER A 203 0.54 -13.10 12.31
N ASP A 204 0.25 -13.42 13.57
CA ASP A 204 0.44 -12.51 14.71
C ASP A 204 1.93 -12.20 15.00
N LYS A 205 2.86 -12.86 14.31
CA LYS A 205 4.30 -12.60 14.42
C LYS A 205 4.80 -11.54 13.44
N LEU A 206 3.92 -10.97 12.61
CA LEU A 206 4.33 -9.95 11.66
C LEU A 206 4.97 -8.76 12.35
N LYS A 207 6.16 -8.43 11.88
CA LYS A 207 6.84 -7.15 12.12
C LYS A 207 6.93 -6.39 10.81
N VAL A 208 6.57 -5.12 10.84
CA VAL A 208 6.67 -4.23 9.67
C VAL A 208 7.64 -3.10 9.96
N ILE A 209 8.56 -2.85 9.05
CA ILE A 209 9.51 -1.74 9.09
C ILE A 209 9.23 -0.84 7.89
N GLU A 210 8.63 0.31 8.14
CA GLU A 210 8.27 1.28 7.11
C GLU A 210 9.30 2.40 7.05
N ARG A 211 9.55 2.90 5.84
CA ARG A 211 10.47 4.01 5.59
C ARG A 211 9.76 5.06 4.73
N TYR A 212 9.79 6.28 5.18
CA TYR A 212 9.20 7.43 4.51
C TYR A 212 10.31 8.44 4.23
N THR A 213 10.58 8.73 2.96
CA THR A 213 11.58 9.72 2.55
C THR A 213 10.94 10.70 1.57
N ARG A 214 10.92 11.98 1.90
CA ARG A 214 10.43 12.99 0.95
C ARG A 214 11.44 13.19 -0.17
N THR A 215 10.99 12.99 -1.41
CA THR A 215 11.81 13.11 -2.63
C THR A 215 11.43 14.33 -3.47
N SER A 216 10.28 14.95 -3.14
CA SER A 216 9.85 16.24 -3.69
C SER A 216 8.90 16.96 -2.72
N GLU A 217 8.44 18.15 -3.11
CA GLU A 217 7.39 18.87 -2.38
C GLU A 217 6.11 18.02 -2.23
N HIS A 218 5.82 17.18 -3.22
CA HIS A 218 4.55 16.46 -3.34
C HIS A 218 4.69 14.94 -3.35
N THR A 219 5.89 14.42 -3.13
CA THR A 219 6.15 12.96 -3.19
C THR A 219 6.93 12.49 -1.97
N ILE A 220 6.52 11.34 -1.46
CA ILE A 220 7.27 10.52 -0.50
C ILE A 220 7.58 9.20 -1.17
N ASP A 221 8.84 8.78 -1.17
CA ASP A 221 9.20 7.40 -1.42
C ASP A 221 8.90 6.60 -0.15
N TYR A 222 8.02 5.62 -0.31
CA TYR A 222 7.60 4.73 0.75
C TYR A 222 8.07 3.32 0.48
N SER A 223 8.62 2.69 1.49
CA SER A 223 8.85 1.24 1.49
C SER A 223 8.40 0.62 2.80
N ALA A 224 7.98 -0.64 2.74
CA ALA A 224 7.67 -1.43 3.93
C ALA A 224 8.30 -2.82 3.79
N THR A 225 9.16 -3.18 4.74
CA THR A 225 9.71 -4.52 4.86
C THR A 225 8.87 -5.32 5.85
N LEU A 226 8.42 -6.49 5.43
CA LEU A 226 7.60 -7.41 6.21
C LEU A 226 8.45 -8.60 6.63
N GLU A 227 8.46 -8.86 7.94
CA GLU A 227 9.15 -9.99 8.57
C GLU A 227 8.12 -10.84 9.31
N ASP A 228 7.90 -12.07 8.85
CA ASP A 228 7.00 -13.03 9.48
C ASP A 228 7.52 -14.45 9.21
N GLY A 229 8.25 -14.98 10.18
CA GLY A 229 8.89 -16.29 10.05
C GLY A 229 7.90 -17.47 10.06
N ASP A 230 6.62 -17.26 10.37
CA ASP A 230 5.61 -18.32 10.32
C ASP A 230 4.99 -18.45 8.93
N VAL A 231 4.95 -17.36 8.15
CA VAL A 231 4.31 -17.32 6.83
C VAL A 231 5.32 -17.25 5.69
N PHE A 232 6.42 -16.49 5.84
CA PHE A 232 7.38 -16.24 4.78
C PHE A 232 8.72 -16.93 5.01
N THR A 233 9.41 -17.27 3.93
CA THR A 233 10.74 -17.92 3.98
C THR A 233 11.87 -16.93 4.28
N ARG A 234 11.65 -15.63 4.06
CA ARG A 234 12.57 -14.51 4.29
C ARG A 234 11.79 -13.19 4.41
N PRO A 235 12.39 -12.14 4.98
CA PRO A 235 11.84 -10.79 4.85
C PRO A 235 11.69 -10.37 3.38
N TRP A 236 10.70 -9.55 3.09
CA TRP A 236 10.42 -9.01 1.77
C TRP A 236 9.91 -7.58 1.86
N THR A 237 10.01 -6.84 0.78
CA THR A 237 9.75 -5.39 0.77
C THR A 237 8.79 -5.02 -0.34
N ILE A 238 7.91 -4.06 -0.05
CA ILE A 238 7.12 -3.34 -1.02
C ILE A 238 7.62 -1.91 -1.13
N THR A 239 7.54 -1.34 -2.34
CA THR A 239 7.93 0.05 -2.61
C THR A 239 6.91 0.75 -3.48
N MET A 240 6.59 2.00 -3.15
CA MET A 240 5.69 2.82 -3.95
C MET A 240 5.81 4.31 -3.60
N PRO A 241 5.51 5.22 -4.53
CA PRO A 241 5.39 6.62 -4.20
C PRO A 241 4.05 6.94 -3.51
N LEU A 242 4.10 7.84 -2.53
CA LEU A 242 2.92 8.47 -1.96
C LEU A 242 2.85 9.90 -2.49
N TYR A 243 1.66 10.33 -2.88
CA TYR A 243 1.42 11.64 -3.46
C TYR A 243 0.66 12.54 -2.51
N LYS A 244 1.14 13.78 -2.33
CA LYS A 244 0.47 14.79 -1.54
C LYS A 244 -0.77 15.30 -2.28
N ARG A 245 -1.89 15.36 -1.61
CA ARG A 245 -3.06 16.07 -2.12
C ARG A 245 -2.82 17.56 -2.01
N VAL A 246 -3.00 18.25 -3.13
CA VAL A 246 -2.82 19.71 -3.24
C VAL A 246 -4.14 20.38 -3.62
N GLY A 247 -4.30 21.65 -3.23
CA GLY A 247 -5.50 22.42 -3.52
C GLY A 247 -6.22 22.86 -2.25
N ALA A 248 -7.14 23.80 -2.40
CA ALA A 248 -7.88 24.37 -1.26
C ALA A 248 -8.84 23.35 -0.61
N ASP A 249 -9.19 22.29 -1.33
CA ASP A 249 -10.07 21.18 -0.92
C ASP A 249 -9.30 19.92 -0.51
N ALA A 250 -7.97 20.00 -0.36
CA ALA A 250 -7.12 18.91 0.08
C ALA A 250 -7.34 18.61 1.57
N GLN A 251 -8.47 18.02 1.89
CA GLN A 251 -8.86 17.64 3.26
C GLN A 251 -9.26 16.17 3.33
N MET A 252 -9.26 15.66 4.55
CA MET A 252 -9.80 14.32 4.83
C MET A 252 -11.32 14.37 4.77
N LEU A 253 -11.90 13.57 3.87
CA LEU A 253 -13.34 13.40 3.82
C LEU A 253 -13.76 12.29 4.78
N ARG A 254 -14.91 12.46 5.41
CA ARG A 254 -15.51 11.40 6.22
C ARG A 254 -15.81 10.21 5.31
N PHE A 255 -15.30 9.06 5.68
CA PHE A 255 -15.65 7.77 5.08
C PHE A 255 -16.54 7.00 6.07
N SER A 256 -17.66 6.52 5.58
CA SER A 256 -18.53 5.62 6.35
C SER A 256 -18.51 4.27 5.65
N CYS A 257 -17.90 3.30 6.29
CA CYS A 257 -17.91 1.94 5.80
C CYS A 257 -19.31 1.31 6.02
N VAL A 258 -19.75 0.54 5.05
CA VAL A 258 -20.95 -0.29 5.14
C VAL A 258 -20.53 -1.71 4.83
N GLU A 259 -20.75 -2.63 5.76
CA GLU A 259 -20.39 -4.04 5.59
C GLU A 259 -21.08 -4.62 4.34
N TYR A 260 -20.34 -5.39 3.57
CA TYR A 260 -20.81 -6.03 2.34
C TYR A 260 -21.46 -5.06 1.35
N VAL A 261 -21.05 -3.79 1.31
CA VAL A 261 -21.70 -2.77 0.46
C VAL A 261 -21.75 -3.16 -1.01
N GLU A 262 -20.70 -3.78 -1.53
CA GLU A 262 -20.65 -4.23 -2.92
C GLU A 262 -21.64 -5.36 -3.18
N GLU A 263 -21.77 -6.29 -2.23
CA GLU A 263 -22.74 -7.38 -2.30
C GLU A 263 -24.18 -6.87 -2.16
N MET A 264 -24.41 -5.96 -1.23
CA MET A 264 -25.74 -5.35 -1.04
C MET A 264 -26.21 -4.57 -2.26
N MET A 265 -25.30 -3.84 -2.92
CA MET A 265 -25.65 -3.01 -4.08
C MET A 265 -25.70 -3.80 -5.38
N TYR A 266 -24.83 -4.78 -5.56
CA TYR A 266 -24.58 -5.39 -6.86
C TYR A 266 -24.70 -6.92 -6.89
N GLY A 267 -24.83 -7.57 -5.74
CA GLY A 267 -24.84 -9.03 -5.65
C GLY A 267 -25.98 -9.68 -6.47
N HIS A 268 -27.14 -9.05 -6.48
CA HIS A 268 -28.29 -9.50 -7.27
C HIS A 268 -28.07 -9.47 -8.79
N LEU A 269 -27.01 -8.79 -9.25
CA LEU A 269 -26.64 -8.68 -10.66
C LEU A 269 -25.56 -9.68 -11.06
N ARG A 270 -25.10 -10.52 -10.14
CA ARG A 270 -24.10 -11.55 -10.45
C ARG A 270 -24.68 -12.61 -11.35
N LYS A 271 -23.80 -13.15 -12.21
CA LYS A 271 -24.14 -14.30 -13.04
C LYS A 271 -24.38 -15.56 -12.21
N GLU A 272 -23.56 -15.73 -11.15
CA GLU A 272 -23.66 -16.84 -10.18
C GLU A 272 -23.80 -16.24 -8.79
N PRO A 273 -24.90 -16.50 -8.08
CA PRO A 273 -25.05 -16.09 -6.69
C PRO A 273 -23.95 -16.67 -5.80
N LEU A 274 -23.63 -16.01 -4.69
CA LEU A 274 -22.87 -16.63 -3.62
C LEU A 274 -23.76 -17.67 -2.92
N ASP A 275 -23.19 -18.85 -2.62
CA ASP A 275 -23.83 -19.90 -1.83
C ASP A 275 -24.00 -19.48 -0.36
#